data_9f577dcf014685c56b4caebf2e1ead52
#
_entry.id   9f577dcf014685c56b4caebf2e1ead52
#
_cell.length_a   1.000
_cell.length_b   1.000
_cell.length_c   1.000
_cell.angle_alpha   90.00
_cell.angle_beta   90.00
_cell.angle_gamma   90.00
#
_symmetry.space_group_name_H-M   'P 1'
#
loop_
_entity.id
_entity.type
_entity.pdbx_description
1 polymer ?
#
loop_
_entity_poly.entity_id
_entity_poly.type
_entity_poly.pdbx_seq_one_letter_code
_entity_poly.pdbx_strand_id
1 'polypeptide(L)'
;MLRLTRQALRGWLKRYLVNGAAELRTKKSPGRPPKLTKTQRRKLCELIDAGPAKAGLSGNCWRSPMIQQLIHEHFGVFYCVRYISALLRSMGYSYQKARFVSDHLDPEAREQWLSSTWPHTLELARRKNAYLLFGDEASFP
;
A
#
# COMPACT_ATOMS: atom_id res chain seq x y z
N MET A 1 19.96 -40.54 -13.77
CA MET A 1 20.13 -41.24 -12.47
C MET A 1 19.92 -40.26 -11.32
N LEU A 2 18.94 -40.54 -10.43
CA LEU A 2 18.71 -39.72 -9.24
C LEU A 2 19.79 -40.05 -8.20
N ARG A 3 20.61 -39.08 -7.83
CA ARG A 3 21.61 -39.22 -6.77
C ARG A 3 20.93 -39.05 -5.38
N LEU A 4 20.33 -40.12 -4.89
CA LEU A 4 19.67 -40.11 -3.58
C LEU A 4 20.60 -40.69 -2.53
N THR A 5 20.65 -40.05 -1.36
CA THR A 5 21.38 -40.58 -0.20
C THR A 5 20.56 -41.64 0.51
N ARG A 6 21.25 -42.61 1.12
CA ARG A 6 20.59 -43.65 1.93
C ARG A 6 19.72 -43.07 3.07
N GLN A 7 20.14 -41.95 3.65
CA GLN A 7 19.37 -41.24 4.70
C GLN A 7 18.07 -40.63 4.14
N ALA A 8 18.07 -40.06 2.96
CA ALA A 8 16.88 -39.53 2.32
C ALA A 8 15.83 -40.61 2.07
N LEU A 9 16.27 -41.77 1.53
CA LEU A 9 15.39 -42.92 1.33
C LEU A 9 14.78 -43.46 2.62
N ARG A 10 15.57 -43.62 3.68
CA ARG A 10 15.07 -44.02 5.01
C ARG A 10 14.05 -43.03 5.57
N GLY A 11 14.28 -41.71 5.42
CA GLY A 11 13.35 -40.68 5.84
C GLY A 11 12.02 -40.73 5.08
N TRP A 12 12.06 -40.99 3.78
CA TRP A 12 10.85 -41.13 2.96
C TRP A 12 10.08 -42.41 3.29
N LEU A 13 10.77 -43.54 3.43
CA LEU A 13 10.17 -44.81 3.84
C LEU A 13 9.46 -44.71 5.21
N LYS A 14 10.11 -44.08 6.19
CA LYS A 14 9.52 -43.86 7.52
C LYS A 14 8.23 -43.02 7.42
N ARG A 15 8.24 -41.94 6.65
CA ARG A 15 7.04 -41.09 6.43
C ARG A 15 5.93 -41.83 5.70
N TYR A 16 6.29 -42.62 4.70
CA TYR A 16 5.33 -43.42 3.95
C TYR A 16 4.65 -44.47 4.82
N LEU A 17 5.43 -45.20 5.65
CA LEU A 17 4.91 -46.23 6.55
C LEU A 17 4.00 -45.67 7.64
N VAL A 18 4.24 -44.44 8.09
CA VAL A 18 3.43 -43.83 9.15
C VAL A 18 2.16 -43.15 8.58
N ASN A 19 2.28 -42.40 7.50
CA ASN A 19 1.22 -41.50 7.01
C ASN A 19 0.80 -41.78 5.55
N GLY A 20 1.31 -42.81 4.93
CA GLY A 20 1.00 -43.17 3.54
C GLY A 20 1.59 -42.22 2.47
N ALA A 21 1.16 -42.42 1.24
CA ALA A 21 1.67 -41.67 0.06
C ALA A 21 1.42 -40.15 0.12
N ALA A 22 0.39 -39.71 0.84
CA ALA A 22 0.06 -38.28 0.98
C ALA A 22 1.17 -37.48 1.66
N GLU A 23 1.92 -38.06 2.57
CA GLU A 23 3.00 -37.40 3.31
C GLU A 23 4.28 -37.23 2.48
N LEU A 24 4.39 -37.93 1.35
CA LEU A 24 5.51 -37.77 0.42
C LEU A 24 5.36 -36.55 -0.49
N ARG A 25 4.21 -35.87 -0.49
CA ARG A 25 4.03 -34.63 -1.25
C ARG A 25 5.00 -33.55 -0.77
N THR A 26 5.59 -32.85 -1.72
CA THR A 26 6.49 -31.73 -1.43
C THR A 26 5.74 -30.65 -0.66
N LYS A 27 6.14 -30.38 0.58
CA LYS A 27 5.62 -29.28 1.39
C LYS A 27 6.49 -28.05 1.18
N LYS A 28 5.85 -26.90 0.95
CA LYS A 28 6.57 -25.64 0.89
C LYS A 28 7.23 -25.35 2.23
N SER A 29 8.52 -25.04 2.20
CA SER A 29 9.23 -24.63 3.43
C SER A 29 8.57 -23.38 4.03
N PRO A 30 8.37 -23.33 5.36
CA PRO A 30 7.74 -22.18 6.02
C PRO A 30 8.53 -20.87 5.88
N GLY A 31 9.79 -20.93 5.43
CA GLY A 31 10.65 -19.77 5.28
C GLY A 31 11.10 -19.18 6.61
N ARG A 32 11.69 -17.99 6.56
CA ARG A 32 12.12 -17.26 7.76
C ARG A 32 10.90 -16.75 8.53
N PRO A 33 10.83 -16.94 9.85
CA PRO A 33 9.73 -16.39 10.64
C PRO A 33 9.70 -14.87 10.57
N PRO A 34 8.50 -14.26 10.56
CA PRO A 34 8.36 -12.81 10.52
C PRO A 34 8.93 -12.16 11.78
N LYS A 35 9.63 -11.02 11.63
CA LYS A 35 10.18 -10.27 12.77
C LYS A 35 9.09 -9.63 13.64
N LEU A 36 7.93 -9.27 13.06
CA LEU A 36 6.77 -8.74 13.77
C LEU A 36 5.76 -9.84 14.03
N THR A 37 5.27 -9.94 15.25
CA THR A 37 4.17 -10.83 15.64
C THR A 37 2.85 -10.38 15.02
N LYS A 38 1.81 -11.22 15.04
CA LYS A 38 0.47 -10.84 14.56
C LYS A 38 -0.11 -9.65 15.33
N THR A 39 0.09 -9.60 16.63
CA THR A 39 -0.36 -8.51 17.50
C THR A 39 0.35 -7.19 17.17
N GLN A 40 1.67 -7.23 16.97
CA GLN A 40 2.45 -6.06 16.57
C GLN A 40 2.05 -5.53 15.18
N ARG A 41 1.75 -6.42 14.23
CA ARG A 41 1.24 -6.00 12.91
C ARG A 41 -0.11 -5.30 13.01
N ARG A 42 -1.03 -5.81 13.84
CA ARG A 42 -2.31 -5.16 14.10
C ARG A 42 -2.13 -3.77 14.70
N LYS A 43 -1.27 -3.65 15.70
CA LYS A 43 -0.92 -2.36 16.32
C LYS A 43 -0.32 -1.38 15.30
N LEU A 44 0.53 -1.88 14.40
CA LEU A 44 1.10 -1.08 13.32
C LEU A 44 0.02 -0.56 12.35
N CYS A 45 -0.98 -1.38 12.01
CA CYS A 45 -2.12 -0.92 11.21
C CYS A 45 -2.85 0.23 11.91
N GLU A 46 -3.18 0.09 13.18
CA GLU A 46 -3.86 1.13 13.99
C GLU A 46 -3.07 2.46 13.97
N LEU A 47 -1.74 2.39 14.10
CA LEU A 47 -0.86 3.57 14.06
C LEU A 47 -0.82 4.21 12.66
N ILE A 48 -0.79 3.41 11.60
CA ILE A 48 -0.78 3.90 10.22
C ILE A 48 -2.12 4.56 9.89
N ASP A 49 -3.25 3.95 10.27
CA ASP A 49 -4.59 4.45 10.00
C ASP A 49 -4.88 5.75 10.79
N ALA A 50 -4.25 5.91 11.95
CA ALA A 50 -4.32 7.15 12.73
C ALA A 50 -3.65 8.35 12.04
N GLY A 51 -2.75 8.12 11.09
CA GLY A 51 -2.04 9.15 10.33
C GLY A 51 -0.70 9.57 10.94
N PRO A 52 0.20 10.16 10.12
CA PRO A 52 1.56 10.53 10.55
C PRO A 52 1.58 11.62 11.63
N ALA A 53 0.66 12.58 11.58
CA ALA A 53 0.58 13.67 12.57
C ALA A 53 0.30 13.14 13.99
N LYS A 54 -0.60 12.14 14.14
CA LYS A 54 -0.87 11.50 15.43
C LYS A 54 0.28 10.64 15.93
N ALA A 55 1.13 10.18 15.02
CA ALA A 55 2.35 9.45 15.35
C ALA A 55 3.54 10.38 15.69
N GLY A 56 3.32 11.71 15.77
CA GLY A 56 4.37 12.69 16.07
C GLY A 56 5.33 12.96 14.92
N LEU A 57 4.97 12.55 13.69
CA LEU A 57 5.80 12.73 12.50
C LEU A 57 5.25 13.91 11.66
N SER A 58 6.16 14.72 11.13
CA SER A 58 5.79 15.85 10.26
C SER A 58 5.33 15.38 8.89
N GLY A 59 4.18 15.92 8.40
CA GLY A 59 3.63 15.69 7.09
C GLY A 59 2.28 14.98 7.08
N ASN A 60 1.55 15.14 5.97
CA ASN A 60 0.19 14.61 5.81
C ASN A 60 0.15 13.24 5.11
N CYS A 61 1.28 12.75 4.63
CA CYS A 61 1.36 11.49 3.88
C CYS A 61 2.48 10.60 4.43
N TRP A 62 2.19 9.31 4.53
CA TRP A 62 3.17 8.33 4.92
C TRP A 62 4.25 8.13 3.86
N ARG A 63 5.50 8.08 4.30
CA ARG A 63 6.66 7.71 3.49
C ARG A 63 7.33 6.47 4.11
N SER A 64 7.93 5.62 3.29
CA SER A 64 8.57 4.39 3.78
C SER A 64 9.61 4.60 4.89
N PRO A 65 10.47 5.65 4.87
CA PRO A 65 11.37 5.93 5.99
C PRO A 65 10.64 6.27 7.30
N MET A 66 9.52 7.00 7.23
CA MET A 66 8.72 7.34 8.41
C MET A 66 8.13 6.08 9.06
N ILE A 67 7.62 5.15 8.24
CA ILE A 67 7.09 3.87 8.72
C ILE A 67 8.20 2.99 9.29
N GLN A 68 9.39 3.02 8.70
CA GLN A 68 10.56 2.34 9.25
C GLN A 68 10.90 2.85 10.65
N GLN A 69 10.94 4.18 10.84
CA GLN A 69 11.18 4.82 12.12
C GLN A 69 10.09 4.43 13.13
N LEU A 70 8.82 4.53 12.75
CA LEU A 70 7.69 4.14 13.59
C LEU A 70 7.80 2.69 14.09
N ILE A 71 8.15 1.76 13.20
CA ILE A 71 8.35 0.35 13.56
C ILE A 71 9.51 0.19 14.53
N HIS A 72 10.60 0.90 14.31
CA HIS A 72 11.77 0.85 15.19
C HIS A 72 11.46 1.39 16.59
N GLU A 73 10.80 2.53 16.68
CA GLU A 73 10.44 3.17 17.95
C GLU A 73 9.45 2.34 18.78
N HIS A 74 8.41 1.79 18.14
CA HIS A 74 7.37 1.07 18.86
C HIS A 74 7.67 -0.42 19.12
N PHE A 75 8.47 -1.05 18.28
CA PHE A 75 8.66 -2.51 18.34
C PHE A 75 10.13 -2.93 18.43
N GLY A 76 11.09 -1.98 18.37
CA GLY A 76 12.52 -2.27 18.39
C GLY A 76 13.02 -3.08 17.17
N VAL A 77 12.21 -3.18 16.12
CA VAL A 77 12.51 -4.00 14.93
C VAL A 77 12.97 -3.12 13.79
N PHE A 78 14.14 -3.41 13.25
CA PHE A 78 14.66 -2.71 12.08
C PHE A 78 14.39 -3.48 10.79
N TYR A 79 13.78 -2.79 9.81
CA TYR A 79 13.57 -3.25 8.45
C TYR A 79 14.29 -2.35 7.45
N CYS A 80 14.72 -2.90 6.32
CA CYS A 80 15.19 -2.09 5.19
C CYS A 80 14.01 -1.30 4.59
N VAL A 81 14.23 -0.03 4.24
CA VAL A 81 13.21 0.86 3.64
C VAL A 81 12.51 0.22 2.43
N ARG A 82 13.27 -0.47 1.58
CA ARG A 82 12.72 -1.18 0.40
C ARG A 82 11.72 -2.28 0.78
N TYR A 83 11.92 -2.93 1.94
CA TYR A 83 11.04 -4.01 2.39
C TYR A 83 9.72 -3.48 2.97
N ILE A 84 9.68 -2.23 3.43
CA ILE A 84 8.47 -1.62 4.02
C ILE A 84 7.28 -1.71 3.06
N SER A 85 7.48 -1.41 1.77
CA SER A 85 6.40 -1.53 0.76
C SER A 85 5.86 -2.95 0.63
N ALA A 86 6.73 -3.96 0.68
CA ALA A 86 6.30 -5.37 0.64
C ALA A 86 5.58 -5.77 1.94
N LEU A 87 6.06 -5.29 3.08
CA LEU A 87 5.42 -5.51 4.38
C LEU A 87 4.00 -4.93 4.39
N LEU A 88 3.83 -3.68 3.97
CA LEU A 88 2.54 -3.00 3.91
C LEU A 88 1.55 -3.71 2.97
N ARG A 89 2.02 -4.13 1.79
CA ARG A 89 1.19 -4.93 0.86
C ARG A 89 0.73 -6.24 1.50
N SER A 90 1.59 -6.90 2.27
CA SER A 90 1.22 -8.14 2.99
C SER A 90 0.16 -7.92 4.08
N MET A 91 -0.04 -6.68 4.52
CA MET A 91 -1.06 -6.26 5.48
C MET A 91 -2.31 -5.64 4.82
N GLY A 92 -2.37 -5.61 3.48
CA GLY A 92 -3.52 -5.11 2.72
C GLY A 92 -3.44 -3.65 2.30
N TYR A 93 -2.34 -2.95 2.57
CA TYR A 93 -2.17 -1.57 2.12
C TYR A 93 -1.70 -1.51 0.67
N SER A 94 -2.21 -0.53 -0.07
CA SER A 94 -1.76 -0.19 -1.41
C SER A 94 -1.10 1.19 -1.44
N TYR A 95 -0.13 1.38 -2.33
CA TYR A 95 0.45 2.70 -2.55
C TYR A 95 -0.51 3.56 -3.38
N GLN A 96 -0.84 4.72 -2.85
CA GLN A 96 -1.62 5.73 -3.56
C GLN A 96 -0.78 7.00 -3.71
N LYS A 97 -0.80 7.59 -4.91
CA LYS A 97 -0.17 8.88 -5.14
C LYS A 97 -0.99 9.95 -4.42
N ALA A 98 -0.36 10.72 -3.55
CA ALA A 98 -1.01 11.84 -2.90
C ALA A 98 -1.52 12.83 -3.95
N ARG A 99 -2.78 13.23 -3.83
CA ARG A 99 -3.34 14.34 -4.62
C ARG A 99 -3.28 15.59 -3.77
N PHE A 100 -2.81 16.67 -4.37
CA PHE A 100 -3.00 17.98 -3.81
C PHE A 100 -4.50 18.30 -3.87
N VAL A 101 -5.10 18.56 -2.73
CA VAL A 101 -6.44 19.14 -2.64
C VAL A 101 -6.21 20.55 -2.13
N SER A 102 -6.62 21.54 -2.91
CA SER A 102 -6.53 22.95 -2.50
C SER A 102 -7.52 23.17 -1.34
N ASP A 103 -7.06 23.77 -0.26
CA ASP A 103 -7.91 24.15 0.88
C ASP A 103 -8.95 25.22 0.51
N HIS A 104 -8.76 25.87 -0.64
CA HIS A 104 -9.67 26.87 -1.21
C HIS A 104 -10.71 26.27 -2.17
N LEU A 105 -10.70 24.94 -2.36
CA LEU A 105 -11.63 24.29 -3.25
C LEU A 105 -12.94 24.02 -2.51
N ASP A 106 -13.95 24.81 -2.83
CA ASP A 106 -15.32 24.60 -2.38
C ASP A 106 -15.97 23.51 -3.25
N PRO A 107 -16.23 22.31 -2.70
CA PRO A 107 -16.80 21.21 -3.48
C PRO A 107 -18.23 21.51 -3.95
N GLU A 108 -19.02 22.24 -3.14
CA GLU A 108 -20.41 22.55 -3.45
C GLU A 108 -20.48 23.58 -4.59
N ALA A 109 -19.72 24.65 -4.50
CA ALA A 109 -19.60 25.65 -5.56
C ALA A 109 -19.11 25.04 -6.88
N ARG A 110 -18.16 24.11 -6.80
CA ARG A 110 -17.67 23.38 -7.98
C ARG A 110 -18.74 22.50 -8.61
N GLU A 111 -19.50 21.77 -7.82
CA GLU A 111 -20.56 20.89 -8.32
C GLU A 111 -21.72 21.69 -8.91
N GLN A 112 -22.08 22.80 -8.27
CA GLN A 112 -23.06 23.75 -8.81
C GLN A 112 -22.62 24.34 -10.13
N TRP A 113 -21.33 24.74 -10.25
CA TRP A 113 -20.77 25.27 -11.49
C TRP A 113 -20.78 24.24 -12.61
N LEU A 114 -20.40 22.98 -12.33
CA LEU A 114 -20.38 21.89 -13.29
C LEU A 114 -21.79 21.47 -13.74
N SER A 115 -22.79 21.55 -12.86
CA SER A 115 -24.15 21.12 -13.17
C SER A 115 -24.98 22.20 -13.88
N SER A 116 -24.74 23.47 -13.62
CA SER A 116 -25.54 24.58 -14.15
C SER A 116 -24.77 25.48 -15.11
N THR A 117 -23.69 26.08 -14.66
CA THR A 117 -22.95 27.11 -15.40
C THR A 117 -22.23 26.56 -16.62
N TRP A 118 -21.56 25.42 -16.44
CA TRP A 118 -20.79 24.81 -17.53
C TRP A 118 -21.63 24.36 -18.72
N PRO A 119 -22.74 23.62 -18.55
CA PRO A 119 -23.62 23.25 -19.66
C PRO A 119 -24.19 24.47 -20.38
N HIS A 120 -24.61 25.49 -19.64
CA HIS A 120 -25.11 26.73 -20.21
C HIS A 120 -24.05 27.45 -21.05
N THR A 121 -22.83 27.54 -20.57
CA THR A 121 -21.68 28.14 -21.30
C THR A 121 -21.39 27.40 -22.60
N LEU A 122 -21.43 26.06 -22.58
CA LEU A 122 -21.25 25.20 -23.76
C LEU A 122 -22.34 25.44 -24.79
N GLU A 123 -23.60 25.53 -24.34
CA GLU A 123 -24.73 25.78 -25.23
C GLU A 123 -24.64 27.17 -25.87
N LEU A 124 -24.26 28.19 -25.08
CA LEU A 124 -24.05 29.55 -25.59
C LEU A 124 -22.94 29.61 -26.63
N ALA A 125 -21.82 28.92 -26.38
CA ALA A 125 -20.71 28.85 -27.33
C ALA A 125 -21.14 28.17 -28.64
N ARG A 126 -21.91 27.08 -28.57
CA ARG A 126 -22.47 26.41 -29.76
C ARG A 126 -23.39 27.32 -30.57
N ARG A 127 -24.31 28.02 -29.90
CA ARG A 127 -25.25 28.93 -30.55
C ARG A 127 -24.54 30.10 -31.27
N LYS A 128 -23.44 30.58 -30.66
CA LYS A 128 -22.69 31.71 -31.21
C LYS A 128 -21.54 31.29 -32.12
N ASN A 129 -21.35 29.97 -32.35
CA ASN A 129 -20.21 29.41 -33.09
C ASN A 129 -18.86 29.97 -32.58
N ALA A 130 -18.74 30.07 -31.24
CA ALA A 130 -17.60 30.66 -30.56
C ALA A 130 -16.68 29.59 -30.01
N TYR A 131 -15.38 29.94 -29.92
CA TYR A 131 -14.37 29.06 -29.27
C TYR A 131 -14.32 29.34 -27.76
N LEU A 132 -14.17 28.28 -26.96
CA LEU A 132 -13.88 28.39 -25.55
C LEU A 132 -12.37 28.32 -25.37
N LEU A 133 -11.80 29.36 -24.78
CA LEU A 133 -10.38 29.40 -24.45
C LEU A 133 -10.22 29.31 -22.93
N PHE A 134 -9.29 28.46 -22.50
CA PHE A 134 -8.90 28.32 -21.09
C PHE A 134 -7.54 29.02 -20.92
N GLY A 135 -7.50 30.06 -20.03
CA GLY A 135 -6.27 30.69 -19.63
C GLY A 135 -5.86 30.22 -18.25
N ASP A 136 -4.58 29.93 -18.03
CA ASP A 136 -3.98 29.67 -16.75
C ASP A 136 -2.80 30.60 -16.53
N GLU A 137 -2.70 31.19 -15.33
CA GLU A 137 -1.58 32.05 -14.95
C GLU A 137 -0.55 31.19 -14.20
N ALA A 138 0.56 30.88 -14.86
CA ALA A 138 1.71 30.27 -14.24
C ALA A 138 2.67 31.36 -13.76
N SER A 139 2.70 31.64 -12.45
CA SER A 139 3.75 32.48 -11.86
C SER A 139 5.00 31.62 -11.67
N PHE A 140 6.05 31.95 -12.39
CA PHE A 140 7.39 31.45 -12.12
C PHE A 140 8.04 32.37 -11.09
N PRO A 141 8.59 31.82 -9.97
CA PRO A 141 9.38 32.58 -9.02
C PRO A 141 10.73 32.99 -9.59
#